data_2df735b66c737cd0b41a3e5a8d7d98c7
#
_entry.id   2df735b66c737cd0b41a3e5a8d7d98c7
#
_cell.length_a   1.000
_cell.length_b   1.000
_cell.length_c   1.000
_cell.angle_alpha   90.00
_cell.angle_beta   90.00
_cell.angle_gamma   90.00
#
_symmetry.space_group_name_H-M   'P 1'
#
loop_
_entity.id
_entity.type
_entity.pdbx_description
1 polymer ?
#
loop_
_entity_poly.entity_id
_entity_poly.type
_entity_poly.pdbx_seq_one_letter_code
_entity_poly.pdbx_strand_id
1 'polypeptide(L)'
;MSEQHAPHTPGSEGPDEDVVELATKIFDLARQGEAETLAAYLDAGVPANLTNDRGDTLVMLAAYHGHAEAVTVLLARGAEADRANDRGQTPLAGAVFKGEESVIKALLAGGADPNAGTPSAVDTARMFAKADLLKLFGAQ
;
A
#
# COMPACT_ATOMS: atom_id res chain seq x y z
N MET A 1 8.26 30.59 -25.55
CA MET A 1 7.73 30.32 -25.27
C MET A 1 7.80 29.85 -25.27
N SER A 2 7.59 29.65 -24.67
CA SER A 2 7.22 29.19 -24.47
C SER A 2 6.99 28.67 -24.41
N GLU A 3 6.81 28.34 -24.34
CA GLU A 3 6.20 27.80 -24.30
C GLU A 3 6.28 27.24 -24.14
N GLN A 4 6.79 27.00 -23.91
CA GLN A 4 6.48 26.30 -23.72
C GLN A 4 6.28 25.40 -23.56
N HIS A 5 7.30 25.19 -23.16
CA HIS A 5 6.40 24.09 -23.27
C HIS A 5 5.03 24.61 -23.43
N ALA A 6 4.39 24.08 -24.35
CA ALA A 6 3.06 24.52 -24.50
C ALA A 6 2.42 24.35 -23.15
N PRO A 7 1.89 25.39 -22.66
CA PRO A 7 1.23 25.23 -21.38
C PRO A 7 0.13 24.25 -21.52
N HIS A 8 0.12 23.35 -20.60
CA HIS A 8 -0.98 22.41 -20.49
C HIS A 8 -2.27 23.19 -20.23
N THR A 9 -3.32 22.87 -20.92
CA THR A 9 -4.60 23.52 -20.70
C THR A 9 -5.34 22.80 -19.57
N PRO A 10 -5.54 23.43 -18.44
CA PRO A 10 -6.17 22.77 -17.32
C PRO A 10 -7.54 22.25 -17.69
N GLY A 11 -7.82 21.02 -17.34
CA GLY A 11 -9.11 20.40 -17.56
C GLY A 11 -9.39 19.93 -18.98
N SER A 12 -8.47 20.15 -19.89
CA SER A 12 -8.70 19.74 -21.28
C SER A 12 -8.50 18.25 -21.48
N GLU A 13 -7.58 17.68 -20.77
CA GLU A 13 -7.34 16.26 -20.82
C GLU A 13 -6.99 15.75 -19.45
N GLY A 14 -7.39 14.88 -18.88
CA GLY A 14 -7.13 14.30 -17.60
C GLY A 14 -5.93 14.89 -16.81
N PRO A 15 -5.31 14.12 -15.98
CA PRO A 15 -4.26 14.61 -15.10
C PRO A 15 -3.07 15.20 -15.87
N ASP A 16 -2.46 16.20 -15.30
CA ASP A 16 -1.23 16.76 -15.80
C ASP A 16 -0.16 15.67 -15.86
N GLU A 17 0.66 15.73 -16.90
CA GLU A 17 1.74 14.77 -17.11
C GLU A 17 2.67 14.70 -15.91
N ASP A 18 2.98 15.87 -15.32
CA ASP A 18 3.85 15.92 -14.14
C ASP A 18 3.24 15.22 -12.94
N VAL A 19 1.93 15.31 -12.79
CA VAL A 19 1.23 14.62 -11.71
C VAL A 19 1.27 13.12 -11.93
N VAL A 20 1.08 12.67 -13.17
CA VAL A 20 1.15 11.25 -13.50
C VAL A 20 2.55 10.70 -13.26
N GLU A 21 3.57 11.45 -13.67
CA GLU A 21 4.96 11.04 -13.43
C GLU A 21 5.28 10.95 -11.96
N LEU A 22 4.82 11.92 -11.19
CA LEU A 22 5.05 11.90 -9.75
C LEU A 22 4.37 10.71 -9.11
N ALA A 23 3.11 10.45 -9.47
CA ALA A 23 2.39 9.30 -8.94
C ALA A 23 3.11 8.00 -9.26
N THR A 24 3.56 7.85 -10.50
CA THR A 24 4.31 6.66 -10.92
C THR A 24 5.56 6.47 -10.07
N LYS A 25 6.28 7.56 -9.83
CA LYS A 25 7.49 7.52 -9.01
C LYS A 25 7.16 7.09 -7.59
N ILE A 26 6.07 7.62 -7.02
CA ILE A 26 5.67 7.29 -5.65
C ILE A 26 5.31 5.81 -5.55
N PHE A 27 4.56 5.28 -6.52
CA PHE A 27 4.24 3.85 -6.53
C PHE A 27 5.50 3.00 -6.65
N ASP A 28 6.47 3.42 -7.47
CA ASP A 28 7.72 2.69 -7.59
C ASP A 28 8.52 2.70 -6.30
N LEU A 29 8.52 3.83 -5.59
CA LEU A 29 9.19 3.91 -4.29
C LEU A 29 8.59 2.93 -3.30
N ALA A 30 7.26 2.78 -3.32
CA ALA A 30 6.59 1.80 -2.45
C ALA A 30 6.99 0.38 -2.81
N ARG A 31 7.03 0.06 -4.10
CA ARG A 31 7.45 -1.28 -4.56
C ARG A 31 8.89 -1.59 -4.16
N GLN A 32 9.73 -0.58 -4.14
CA GLN A 32 11.15 -0.73 -3.83
C GLN A 32 11.44 -0.61 -2.33
N GLY A 33 10.46 -0.18 -1.55
CA GLY A 33 10.62 -0.07 -0.11
C GLY A 33 11.46 1.11 0.33
N GLU A 34 11.46 2.20 -0.44
CA GLU A 34 12.24 3.40 -0.13
C GLU A 34 11.55 4.22 0.95
N ALA A 35 11.65 3.74 2.18
CA ALA A 35 10.88 4.26 3.30
C ALA A 35 11.17 5.73 3.58
N GLU A 36 12.44 6.13 3.60
CA GLU A 36 12.81 7.50 3.91
C GLU A 36 12.30 8.48 2.84
N THR A 37 12.42 8.07 1.59
CA THR A 37 11.98 8.92 0.48
C THR A 37 10.46 9.03 0.47
N LEU A 38 9.78 7.93 0.73
CA LEU A 38 8.31 7.96 0.87
C LEU A 38 7.90 8.90 1.99
N ALA A 39 8.57 8.82 3.14
CA ALA A 39 8.26 9.70 4.26
C ALA A 39 8.38 11.16 3.87
N ALA A 40 9.43 11.51 3.15
CA ALA A 40 9.65 12.89 2.72
C ALA A 40 8.53 13.37 1.80
N TYR A 41 8.10 12.55 0.86
CA TYR A 41 7.01 12.93 -0.04
C TYR A 41 5.69 13.09 0.71
N LEU A 42 5.41 12.19 1.63
CA LEU A 42 4.17 12.27 2.42
C LEU A 42 4.19 13.50 3.31
N ASP A 43 5.33 13.79 3.92
CA ASP A 43 5.46 14.98 4.76
C ASP A 43 5.33 16.25 3.94
N ALA A 44 5.64 16.20 2.66
CA ALA A 44 5.49 17.33 1.75
C ALA A 44 4.06 17.46 1.20
N GLY A 45 3.16 16.55 1.57
CA GLY A 45 1.75 16.69 1.22
C GLY A 45 1.21 15.68 0.23
N VAL A 46 2.01 14.70 -0.20
CA VAL A 46 1.50 13.65 -1.08
C VAL A 46 0.49 12.80 -0.30
N PRO A 47 -0.71 12.55 -0.85
CA PRO A 47 -1.71 11.76 -0.13
C PRO A 47 -1.24 10.33 0.12
N ALA A 48 -1.42 9.87 1.36
CA ALA A 48 -0.96 8.53 1.76
C ALA A 48 -1.80 7.42 1.14
N ASN A 49 -3.02 7.71 0.72
CA ASN A 49 -3.96 6.70 0.25
C ASN A 49 -4.14 6.71 -1.26
N LEU A 50 -3.14 7.16 -2.00
CA LEU A 50 -3.15 7.06 -3.46
C LEU A 50 -3.31 5.60 -3.88
N THR A 51 -4.05 5.38 -4.96
CA THR A 51 -4.18 4.04 -5.54
C THR A 51 -3.80 4.09 -7.02
N ASN A 52 -3.29 2.97 -7.49
CA ASN A 52 -3.03 2.82 -8.92
C ASN A 52 -4.31 2.34 -9.63
N ASP A 53 -4.19 1.99 -10.90
CA ASP A 53 -5.34 1.59 -11.70
C ASP A 53 -5.93 0.23 -11.32
N ARG A 54 -5.27 -0.50 -10.42
CA ARG A 54 -5.81 -1.76 -9.88
C ARG A 54 -6.38 -1.57 -8.48
N GLY A 55 -6.39 -0.35 -8.00
CA GLY A 55 -6.83 -0.07 -6.64
C GLY A 55 -5.81 -0.40 -5.57
N ASP A 56 -4.58 -0.69 -5.95
CA ASP A 56 -3.52 -0.97 -4.97
C ASP A 56 -3.05 0.33 -4.34
N THR A 57 -3.02 0.38 -3.01
CA THR A 57 -2.49 1.51 -2.28
C THR A 57 -0.97 1.38 -2.16
N LEU A 58 -0.34 2.45 -1.68
CA LEU A 58 1.09 2.40 -1.38
C LEU A 58 1.39 1.33 -0.35
N VAL A 59 0.53 1.21 0.68
CA VAL A 59 0.69 0.16 1.70
C VAL A 59 0.62 -1.22 1.07
N MET A 60 -0.34 -1.44 0.17
CA MET A 60 -0.48 -2.73 -0.50
C MET A 60 0.78 -3.08 -1.27
N LEU A 61 1.32 -2.14 -2.03
CA LEU A 61 2.52 -2.38 -2.82
C LEU A 61 3.73 -2.67 -1.94
N ALA A 62 3.92 -1.86 -0.89
CA ALA A 62 5.03 -2.08 0.03
C ALA A 62 4.90 -3.43 0.75
N ALA A 63 3.68 -3.76 1.17
CA ALA A 63 3.42 -5.02 1.88
C ALA A 63 3.66 -6.21 0.98
N TYR A 64 3.13 -6.16 -0.24
CA TYR A 64 3.25 -7.28 -1.17
C TYR A 64 4.71 -7.56 -1.51
N HIS A 65 5.53 -6.53 -1.56
CA HIS A 65 6.95 -6.68 -1.89
C HIS A 65 7.85 -6.84 -0.66
N GLY A 66 7.27 -7.00 0.53
CA GLY A 66 8.03 -7.38 1.72
C GLY A 66 8.72 -6.24 2.45
N HIS A 67 8.25 -5.01 2.30
CA HIS A 67 8.93 -3.85 2.84
C HIS A 67 8.27 -3.34 4.13
N ALA A 68 8.62 -3.96 5.25
CA ALA A 68 8.01 -3.64 6.55
C ALA A 68 8.24 -2.19 6.98
N GLU A 69 9.43 -1.67 6.74
CA GLU A 69 9.73 -0.30 7.14
C GLU A 69 8.87 0.71 6.38
N ALA A 70 8.72 0.48 5.07
CA ALA A 70 7.87 1.35 4.25
C ALA A 70 6.42 1.29 4.73
N VAL A 71 5.94 0.08 5.07
CA VAL A 71 4.60 -0.08 5.63
C VAL A 71 4.46 0.75 6.90
N THR A 72 5.42 0.65 7.80
CA THR A 72 5.38 1.40 9.06
C THR A 72 5.34 2.91 8.82
N VAL A 73 6.17 3.40 7.91
CA VAL A 73 6.22 4.81 7.57
C VAL A 73 4.88 5.30 7.03
N LEU A 74 4.28 4.51 6.15
CA LEU A 74 3.01 4.86 5.54
C LEU A 74 1.88 4.90 6.57
N LEU A 75 1.79 3.86 7.42
CA LEU A 75 0.75 3.79 8.43
C LEU A 75 0.88 4.91 9.46
N ALA A 76 2.11 5.27 9.81
CA ALA A 76 2.34 6.37 10.74
C ALA A 76 1.87 7.72 10.17
N ARG A 77 1.71 7.82 8.87
CA ARG A 77 1.31 9.06 8.21
C ARG A 77 -0.13 9.00 7.67
N GLY A 78 -0.93 8.12 8.23
CA GLY A 78 -2.37 8.11 7.96
C GLY A 78 -2.83 7.19 6.85
N ALA A 79 -1.95 6.33 6.34
CA ALA A 79 -2.39 5.36 5.34
C ALA A 79 -3.37 4.36 5.97
N GLU A 80 -4.37 3.97 5.19
CA GLU A 80 -5.35 2.99 5.63
C GLU A 80 -4.79 1.59 5.52
N ALA A 81 -4.77 0.87 6.64
CA ALA A 81 -4.17 -0.45 6.70
C ALA A 81 -5.02 -1.52 5.98
N ASP A 82 -6.33 -1.31 5.92
CA ASP A 82 -7.26 -2.35 5.47
C ASP A 82 -7.90 -2.08 4.12
N ARG A 83 -7.42 -1.09 3.40
CA ARG A 83 -8.04 -0.76 2.12
C ARG A 83 -7.76 -1.85 1.10
N ALA A 84 -8.84 -2.48 0.61
CA ALA A 84 -8.72 -3.54 -0.37
C ALA A 84 -8.53 -2.97 -1.78
N ASN A 85 -7.83 -3.71 -2.62
CA ASN A 85 -7.72 -3.35 -4.03
C ASN A 85 -8.97 -3.82 -4.79
N ASP A 86 -8.96 -3.67 -6.10
CA ASP A 86 -10.13 -4.01 -6.93
C ASP A 86 -10.49 -5.48 -6.89
N ARG A 87 -9.57 -6.33 -6.44
CA ARG A 87 -9.83 -7.77 -6.28
C ARG A 87 -10.22 -8.15 -4.87
N GLY A 88 -10.43 -7.18 -4.00
CA GLY A 88 -10.81 -7.45 -2.62
C GLY A 88 -9.66 -7.84 -1.72
N GLN A 89 -8.43 -7.71 -2.18
CA GLN A 89 -7.24 -8.08 -1.41
C GLN A 89 -6.81 -6.93 -0.50
N THR A 90 -6.57 -7.26 0.78
CA THR A 90 -6.02 -6.28 1.72
C THR A 90 -4.52 -6.46 1.84
N PRO A 91 -3.80 -5.45 2.32
CA PRO A 91 -2.36 -5.60 2.53
C PRO A 91 -2.00 -6.77 3.44
N LEU A 92 -2.78 -6.98 4.51
CA LEU A 92 -2.47 -8.06 5.44
C LEU A 92 -2.68 -9.43 4.80
N ALA A 93 -3.77 -9.62 4.07
CA ALA A 93 -4.00 -10.88 3.36
C ALA A 93 -2.89 -11.16 2.35
N GLY A 94 -2.44 -10.13 1.64
CA GLY A 94 -1.33 -10.28 0.70
C GLY A 94 -0.04 -10.65 1.39
N ALA A 95 0.23 -10.07 2.54
CA ALA A 95 1.43 -10.39 3.31
C ALA A 95 1.41 -11.84 3.79
N VAL A 96 0.24 -12.32 4.23
CA VAL A 96 0.09 -13.71 4.63
C VAL A 96 0.32 -14.64 3.44
N PHE A 97 -0.27 -14.31 2.30
CA PHE A 97 -0.10 -15.11 1.09
C PHE A 97 1.38 -15.22 0.71
N LYS A 98 2.11 -14.12 0.82
CA LYS A 98 3.53 -14.09 0.47
C LYS A 98 4.43 -14.61 1.58
N GLY A 99 3.91 -14.80 2.78
CA GLY A 99 4.71 -15.26 3.91
C GLY A 99 5.66 -14.20 4.47
N GLU A 100 5.31 -12.94 4.37
CA GLU A 100 6.15 -11.83 4.79
C GLU A 100 5.91 -11.50 6.26
N GLU A 101 6.58 -12.21 7.15
CA GLU A 101 6.33 -12.14 8.58
C GLU A 101 6.53 -10.74 9.18
N SER A 102 7.61 -10.07 8.81
CA SER A 102 7.86 -8.72 9.33
C SER A 102 6.80 -7.73 8.88
N VAL A 103 6.29 -7.88 7.66
CA VAL A 103 5.21 -7.04 7.15
C VAL A 103 3.92 -7.31 7.91
N ILE A 104 3.62 -8.59 8.17
CA ILE A 104 2.43 -8.95 8.94
C ILE A 104 2.45 -8.26 10.29
N LYS A 105 3.60 -8.30 10.97
CA LYS A 105 3.74 -7.65 12.28
C LYS A 105 3.57 -6.14 12.18
N ALA A 106 4.16 -5.53 11.15
CA ALA A 106 4.05 -4.09 10.96
C ALA A 106 2.60 -3.68 10.72
N LEU A 107 1.87 -4.44 9.91
CA LEU A 107 0.48 -4.15 9.63
C LEU A 107 -0.38 -4.29 10.87
N LEU A 108 -0.19 -5.36 11.64
CA LEU A 108 -0.94 -5.54 12.88
C LEU A 108 -0.65 -4.42 13.88
N ALA A 109 0.61 -4.03 13.99
CA ALA A 109 0.98 -2.92 14.88
C ALA A 109 0.31 -1.62 14.44
N GLY A 110 0.04 -1.46 13.16
CA GLY A 110 -0.63 -0.28 12.61
C GLY A 110 -2.15 -0.40 12.60
N GLY A 111 -2.70 -1.45 13.18
CA GLY A 111 -4.16 -1.57 13.35
C GLY A 111 -4.88 -2.37 12.26
N ALA A 112 -4.15 -3.12 11.45
CA ALA A 112 -4.81 -3.90 10.39
C ALA A 112 -5.74 -4.96 10.99
N ASP A 113 -6.88 -5.15 10.34
CA ASP A 113 -7.91 -6.10 10.77
C ASP A 113 -7.72 -7.42 10.01
N PRO A 114 -7.39 -8.52 10.73
CA PRO A 114 -7.16 -9.81 10.07
C PRO A 114 -8.40 -10.38 9.39
N ASN A 115 -9.58 -9.85 9.72
CA ASN A 115 -10.82 -10.35 9.14
C ASN A 115 -11.30 -9.52 7.95
N ALA A 116 -10.56 -8.49 7.58
CA ALA A 116 -10.93 -7.65 6.43
C ALA A 116 -10.49 -8.30 5.12
N GLY A 117 -11.25 -8.05 4.07
CA GLY A 117 -10.91 -8.52 2.73
C GLY A 117 -11.54 -9.84 2.38
N THR A 118 -11.43 -10.20 1.10
CA THR A 118 -12.02 -11.43 0.57
C THR A 118 -11.05 -12.06 -0.43
N PRO A 119 -10.31 -13.11 -0.02
CA PRO A 119 -10.29 -13.67 1.32
C PRO A 119 -9.55 -12.76 2.31
N SER A 120 -9.90 -12.90 3.59
CA SER A 120 -9.23 -12.16 4.64
C SER A 120 -7.87 -12.79 4.95
N ALA A 121 -7.09 -12.11 5.79
CA ALA A 121 -5.83 -12.67 6.28
C ALA A 121 -6.07 -13.97 7.04
N VAL A 122 -7.14 -14.01 7.85
CA VAL A 122 -7.52 -15.21 8.59
C VAL A 122 -7.82 -16.35 7.61
N ASP A 123 -8.65 -16.08 6.61
CA ASP A 123 -8.99 -17.11 5.61
C ASP A 123 -7.75 -17.60 4.87
N THR A 124 -6.86 -16.69 4.51
CA THR A 124 -5.63 -17.03 3.82
C THR A 124 -4.75 -17.91 4.69
N ALA A 125 -4.64 -17.55 5.99
CA ALA A 125 -3.85 -18.35 6.92
C ALA A 125 -4.43 -19.76 7.06
N ARG A 126 -5.75 -19.88 7.06
CA ARG A 126 -6.39 -21.21 7.10
C ARG A 126 -6.09 -22.01 5.85
N MET A 127 -6.17 -21.35 4.69
CA MET A 127 -5.91 -22.04 3.40
C MET A 127 -4.50 -22.64 3.36
N PHE A 128 -3.54 -21.95 3.96
CA PHE A 128 -2.16 -22.43 3.95
C PHE A 128 -1.75 -23.10 5.25
N ALA A 129 -2.72 -23.40 6.12
CA ALA A 129 -2.48 -24.08 7.40
C ALA A 129 -1.42 -23.41 8.26
N LYS A 130 -1.48 -22.07 8.33
CA LYS A 130 -0.54 -21.27 9.11
C LYS A 130 -1.06 -21.10 10.53
N ALA A 131 -0.91 -22.16 11.34
CA ALA A 131 -1.45 -22.19 12.69
C ALA A 131 -0.91 -21.04 13.57
N ASP A 132 0.37 -20.72 13.42
CA ASP A 132 0.99 -19.63 14.19
C ASP A 132 0.35 -18.29 13.88
N LEU A 133 0.01 -18.07 12.60
CA LEU A 133 -0.63 -16.82 12.21
C LEU A 133 -2.06 -16.77 12.72
N LEU A 134 -2.78 -17.89 12.65
CA LEU A 134 -4.14 -17.92 13.18
C LEU A 134 -4.14 -17.57 14.66
N LYS A 135 -3.18 -18.09 15.40
CA LYS A 135 -3.06 -17.78 16.81
C LYS A 135 -2.75 -16.29 17.01
N LEU A 136 -1.84 -15.76 16.20
CA LEU A 136 -1.48 -14.35 16.26
C LEU A 136 -2.68 -13.46 15.99
N PHE A 137 -3.57 -13.88 15.08
CA PHE A 137 -4.77 -13.13 14.73
C PHE A 137 -5.92 -13.34 15.74
N GLY A 138 -5.73 -14.19 16.73
CA GLY A 138 -6.80 -14.53 17.68
C GLY A 138 -7.86 -15.41 17.08
N ALA A 139 -7.51 -16.22 16.06
CA ALA A 139 -8.43 -17.10 15.36
C ALA A 139 -7.98 -18.55 15.48
N GLN A 140 -8.88 -19.44 15.09
CA GLN A 140 -8.61 -20.87 15.16
C GLN A 140 -8.54 -21.48 13.78
#